data_a737a84c7387814abd57794a8335d5cf
#
_entry.id   a737a84c7387814abd57794a8335d5cf
#
_cell.length_a   1.000
_cell.length_b   1.000
_cell.length_c   1.000
_cell.angle_alpha   90.00
_cell.angle_beta   90.00
_cell.angle_gamma   90.00
#
_symmetry.space_group_name_H-M   'P 1'
#
loop_
_entity.id
_entity.type
_entity.pdbx_description
1 polymer ?
#
loop_
_entity_poly.entity_id
_entity_poly.type
_entity_poly.pdbx_seq_one_letter_code
_entity_poly.pdbx_strand_id
1 'polypeptide(L)'
;MYLILMLLGCICLFYFIVVAVAGHGTSFYFIWLFLALCSFLSALSVRTGIITKYLPMWLKRLFLILVGIGAVLFVVVEGMIFTGYVQRGESDCDYLIVLGAQMKPDGPSRVLQYRLDAAYDYLVENPDTKVIVSGGQGNDEMISEAQGMYDYLAGRGIEKERIIREDRSCLLYTSDA
;
A
#
# COMPACT_ATOMS: atom_id res chain seq x y z
N MET A 1 14.03 -30.34 4.89
CA MET A 1 13.19 -29.60 3.90
C MET A 1 11.71 -29.58 4.27
N TYR A 2 11.06 -30.73 4.62
CA TYR A 2 9.63 -30.70 4.97
C TYR A 2 9.31 -29.84 6.22
N LEU A 3 10.19 -29.84 7.24
CA LEU A 3 10.02 -29.02 8.45
C LEU A 3 10.01 -27.51 8.15
N ILE A 4 10.84 -27.07 7.21
CA ILE A 4 10.89 -25.65 6.79
C ILE A 4 9.57 -25.26 6.12
N LEU A 5 9.02 -26.13 5.25
CA LEU A 5 7.72 -25.89 4.61
C LEU A 5 6.58 -25.90 5.63
N MET A 6 6.61 -26.78 6.62
CA MET A 6 5.64 -26.78 7.73
C MET A 6 5.69 -25.47 8.52
N LEU A 7 6.90 -25.03 8.88
CA LEU A 7 7.10 -23.78 9.59
C LEU A 7 6.56 -22.56 8.79
N LEU A 8 6.89 -22.53 7.50
CA LEU A 8 6.39 -21.48 6.60
C LEU A 8 4.86 -21.47 6.52
N GLY A 9 4.24 -22.66 6.41
CA GLY A 9 2.78 -22.79 6.44
C GLY A 9 2.17 -22.29 7.76
N CYS A 10 2.80 -22.59 8.90
CA CYS A 10 2.36 -22.06 10.20
C CYS A 10 2.48 -20.53 10.29
N ILE A 11 3.57 -19.95 9.79
CA ILE A 11 3.76 -18.48 9.75
C ILE A 11 2.67 -17.82 8.89
N CYS A 12 2.42 -18.34 7.68
CA CYS A 12 1.37 -17.82 6.81
C CYS A 12 -0.03 -17.93 7.45
N LEU A 13 -0.33 -19.03 8.11
CA LEU A 13 -1.59 -19.23 8.82
C LEU A 13 -1.74 -18.28 10.01
N PHE A 14 -0.70 -18.10 10.79
CA PHE A 14 -0.67 -17.13 11.88
C PHE A 14 -0.92 -15.70 11.37
N TYR A 15 -0.23 -15.30 10.30
CA TYR A 15 -0.40 -13.99 9.71
C TYR A 15 -1.82 -13.79 9.14
N PHE A 16 -2.40 -14.83 8.50
CA PHE A 16 -3.80 -14.82 8.09
C PHE A 16 -4.74 -14.51 9.25
N ILE A 17 -4.57 -15.21 10.39
CA ILE A 17 -5.41 -15.01 11.57
C ILE A 17 -5.26 -13.59 12.12
N VAL A 18 -4.03 -13.11 12.26
CA VAL A 18 -3.76 -11.74 12.76
C VAL A 18 -4.41 -10.70 11.88
N VAL A 19 -4.28 -10.80 10.55
CA VAL A 19 -4.87 -9.84 9.62
C VAL A 19 -6.39 -9.97 9.57
N ALA A 20 -6.94 -11.18 9.62
CA ALA A 20 -8.38 -11.40 9.64
C ALA A 20 -9.05 -10.81 10.89
N VAL A 21 -8.37 -10.86 12.05
CA VAL A 21 -8.87 -10.30 13.32
C VAL A 21 -8.65 -8.78 13.39
N ALA A 22 -7.50 -8.29 12.93
CA ALA A 22 -7.11 -6.88 13.03
C ALA A 22 -7.56 -6.03 11.84
N GLY A 23 -7.77 -6.63 10.67
CA GLY A 23 -7.98 -5.94 9.40
C GLY A 23 -9.45 -5.85 8.99
N HIS A 24 -10.07 -4.72 9.24
CA HIS A 24 -11.38 -4.41 8.69
C HIS A 24 -11.16 -3.69 7.34
N GLY A 25 -11.46 -4.34 6.21
CA GLY A 25 -11.61 -3.62 4.94
C GLY A 25 -10.99 -4.19 3.67
N THR A 26 -10.15 -5.22 3.72
CA THR A 26 -9.63 -5.84 2.48
C THR A 26 -9.77 -7.35 2.49
N SER A 27 -10.31 -7.93 1.41
CA SER A 27 -10.37 -9.40 1.25
C SER A 27 -9.02 -10.03 0.88
N PHE A 28 -7.97 -9.23 0.83
CA PHE A 28 -6.63 -9.66 0.39
C PHE A 28 -5.95 -10.65 1.35
N TYR A 29 -6.40 -10.74 2.61
CA TYR A 29 -5.86 -11.68 3.59
C TYR A 29 -6.03 -13.16 3.20
N PHE A 30 -6.98 -13.52 2.32
CA PHE A 30 -7.15 -14.88 1.84
C PHE A 30 -5.93 -15.42 1.08
N ILE A 31 -5.05 -14.56 0.54
CA ILE A 31 -3.82 -15.00 -0.11
C ILE A 31 -2.90 -15.74 0.86
N TRP A 32 -2.87 -15.32 2.13
CA TRP A 32 -2.07 -15.96 3.16
C TRP A 32 -2.59 -17.35 3.53
N LEU A 33 -3.92 -17.52 3.52
CA LEU A 33 -4.54 -18.84 3.69
C LEU A 33 -4.19 -19.78 2.52
N PHE A 34 -4.23 -19.25 1.28
CA PHE A 34 -3.84 -20.01 0.10
C PHE A 34 -2.36 -20.42 0.16
N LEU A 35 -1.46 -19.51 0.54
CA LEU A 35 -0.02 -19.80 0.70
C LEU A 35 0.23 -20.82 1.81
N ALA A 36 -0.48 -20.74 2.93
CA ALA A 36 -0.41 -21.73 3.99
C ALA A 36 -0.81 -23.12 3.49
N LEU A 37 -1.93 -23.22 2.77
CA LEU A 37 -2.41 -24.48 2.20
C LEU A 37 -1.39 -25.08 1.20
N CYS A 38 -0.88 -24.26 0.29
CA CYS A 38 0.15 -24.67 -0.67
C CYS A 38 1.43 -25.17 0.05
N SER A 39 1.83 -24.50 1.12
CA SER A 39 3.00 -24.87 1.91
C SER A 39 2.80 -26.21 2.63
N PHE A 40 1.64 -26.44 3.24
CA PHE A 40 1.32 -27.72 3.90
C PHE A 40 1.20 -28.87 2.89
N LEU A 41 0.55 -28.66 1.74
CA LEU A 41 0.48 -29.67 0.68
C LEU A 41 1.86 -30.01 0.12
N SER A 42 2.73 -29.01 -0.05
CA SER A 42 4.11 -29.20 -0.47
C SER A 42 4.93 -29.98 0.58
N ALA A 43 4.77 -29.67 1.86
CA ALA A 43 5.40 -30.38 2.95
C ALA A 43 4.97 -31.86 3.00
N LEU A 44 3.67 -32.13 2.85
CA LEU A 44 3.13 -33.49 2.81
C LEU A 44 3.68 -34.26 1.60
N SER A 45 3.71 -33.62 0.43
CA SER A 45 4.22 -34.21 -0.81
C SER A 45 5.72 -34.55 -0.71
N VAL A 46 6.51 -33.71 -0.05
CA VAL A 46 7.93 -33.99 0.22
C VAL A 46 8.08 -35.17 1.21
N ARG A 47 7.23 -35.21 2.23
CA ARG A 47 7.26 -36.31 3.23
C ARG A 47 6.86 -37.65 2.63
N THR A 48 5.84 -37.69 1.78
CA THR A 48 5.33 -38.90 1.14
C THR A 48 6.14 -39.30 -0.10
N GLY A 49 7.06 -38.46 -0.57
CA GLY A 49 7.87 -38.74 -1.76
C GLY A 49 7.07 -38.67 -3.09
N ILE A 50 5.80 -38.27 -3.07
CA ILE A 50 4.93 -38.22 -4.25
C ILE A 50 5.55 -37.34 -5.34
N ILE A 51 5.96 -36.11 -4.99
CA ILE A 51 6.58 -35.19 -5.96
C ILE A 51 7.89 -35.72 -6.51
N THR A 52 8.70 -36.40 -5.67
CA THR A 52 9.97 -36.95 -6.11
C THR A 52 9.78 -38.12 -7.04
N LYS A 53 8.71 -38.89 -6.88
CA LYS A 53 8.42 -40.12 -7.64
C LYS A 53 7.74 -39.85 -8.99
N TYR A 54 6.82 -38.87 -9.02
CA TYR A 54 5.97 -38.63 -10.21
C TYR A 54 6.39 -37.41 -11.06
N LEU A 55 7.07 -36.42 -10.47
CA LEU A 55 7.51 -35.25 -11.26
C LEU A 55 8.87 -35.52 -11.94
N PRO A 56 8.96 -35.33 -13.25
CA PRO A 56 10.23 -35.44 -13.98
C PRO A 56 11.19 -34.32 -13.55
N MET A 57 12.49 -34.63 -13.63
CA MET A 57 13.55 -33.73 -13.14
C MET A 57 13.54 -32.36 -13.82
N TRP A 58 13.17 -32.29 -15.12
CA TRP A 58 13.10 -31.05 -15.86
C TRP A 58 12.02 -30.10 -15.32
N LEU A 59 10.87 -30.63 -14.88
CA LEU A 59 9.78 -29.81 -14.31
C LEU A 59 10.17 -29.22 -12.96
N LYS A 60 10.91 -29.95 -12.14
CA LYS A 60 11.48 -29.42 -10.88
C LYS A 60 12.48 -28.30 -11.12
N ARG A 61 13.35 -28.46 -12.14
CA ARG A 61 14.30 -27.40 -12.55
C ARG A 61 13.58 -26.19 -13.08
N LEU A 62 12.58 -26.37 -13.93
CA LEU A 62 11.76 -25.26 -14.46
C LEU A 62 11.09 -24.50 -13.31
N PHE A 63 10.49 -25.18 -12.35
CA PHE A 63 9.87 -24.56 -11.18
C PHE A 63 10.87 -23.72 -10.37
N LEU A 64 12.06 -24.28 -10.10
CA LEU A 64 13.12 -23.54 -9.39
C LEU A 64 13.59 -22.30 -10.15
N ILE A 65 13.70 -22.39 -11.47
CA ILE A 65 14.06 -21.22 -12.33
C ILE A 65 12.98 -20.15 -12.23
N LEU A 66 11.71 -20.51 -12.35
CA LEU A 66 10.59 -19.57 -12.24
C LEU A 66 10.53 -18.90 -10.86
N VAL A 67 10.73 -19.66 -9.79
CA VAL A 67 10.81 -19.12 -8.43
C VAL A 67 12.02 -18.17 -8.30
N GLY A 68 13.16 -18.54 -8.86
CA GLY A 68 14.35 -17.68 -8.87
C GLY A 68 14.13 -16.36 -9.61
N ILE A 69 13.51 -16.40 -10.78
CA ILE A 69 13.15 -15.20 -11.56
C ILE A 69 12.17 -14.34 -10.75
N GLY A 70 11.14 -14.94 -10.16
CA GLY A 70 10.17 -14.22 -9.32
C GLY A 70 10.83 -13.54 -8.11
N ALA A 71 11.76 -14.22 -7.45
CA ALA A 71 12.51 -13.65 -6.33
C ALA A 71 13.38 -12.46 -6.75
N VAL A 72 14.07 -12.57 -7.90
CA VAL A 72 14.88 -11.46 -8.44
C VAL A 72 14.00 -10.26 -8.77
N LEU A 73 12.89 -10.48 -9.48
CA LEU A 73 11.93 -9.41 -9.80
C LEU A 73 11.38 -8.75 -8.54
N PHE A 74 11.03 -9.54 -7.54
CA PHE A 74 10.56 -9.02 -6.25
C PHE A 74 11.61 -8.12 -5.58
N VAL A 75 12.86 -8.57 -5.48
CA VAL A 75 13.95 -7.76 -4.90
C VAL A 75 14.20 -6.46 -5.68
N VAL A 76 14.13 -6.51 -7.02
CA VAL A 76 14.29 -5.32 -7.85
C VAL A 76 13.15 -4.33 -7.60
N VAL A 77 11.91 -4.79 -7.59
CA VAL A 77 10.74 -3.92 -7.34
C VAL A 77 10.78 -3.31 -5.93
N GLU A 78 11.08 -4.13 -4.92
CA GLU A 78 11.24 -3.63 -3.53
C GLU A 78 12.40 -2.61 -3.44
N GLY A 79 13.50 -2.85 -4.12
CA GLY A 79 14.61 -1.90 -4.22
C GLY A 79 14.18 -0.57 -4.85
N MET A 80 13.40 -0.60 -5.92
CA MET A 80 12.85 0.61 -6.55
C MET A 80 11.88 1.36 -5.63
N ILE A 81 11.01 0.64 -4.92
CA ILE A 81 10.10 1.23 -3.93
C ILE A 81 10.90 1.89 -2.81
N PHE A 82 11.92 1.20 -2.30
CA PHE A 82 12.75 1.73 -1.23
C PHE A 82 13.53 3.00 -1.65
N THR A 83 14.06 3.04 -2.88
CA THR A 83 14.72 4.25 -3.38
C THR A 83 13.74 5.42 -3.51
N GLY A 84 12.51 5.17 -3.99
CA GLY A 84 11.46 6.19 -4.06
C GLY A 84 11.02 6.70 -2.67
N TYR A 85 11.01 5.82 -1.66
CA TYR A 85 10.68 6.19 -0.29
C TYR A 85 11.73 7.11 0.36
N VAL A 86 12.99 6.93 0.01
CA VAL A 86 14.11 7.73 0.56
C VAL A 86 14.29 9.07 -0.17
N GLN A 87 13.80 9.18 -1.41
CA GLN A 87 13.87 10.42 -2.17
C GLN A 87 12.95 11.46 -1.55
N ARG A 88 13.55 12.56 -1.06
CA ARG A 88 12.81 13.78 -0.74
C ARG A 88 12.43 14.48 -2.04
N GLY A 89 11.21 15.05 -2.10
CA GLY A 89 10.79 15.88 -3.22
C GLY A 89 11.76 17.06 -3.43
N GLU A 90 11.73 17.65 -4.63
CA GLU A 90 12.47 18.87 -4.90
C GLU A 90 11.98 20.00 -3.99
N SER A 91 12.90 20.82 -3.48
CA SER A 91 12.55 22.05 -2.74
C SER A 91 12.09 23.15 -3.72
N ASP A 92 11.35 24.10 -3.21
CA ASP A 92 10.91 25.31 -3.94
C ASP A 92 10.06 25.03 -5.19
N CYS A 93 9.20 23.99 -5.13
CA CYS A 93 8.19 23.77 -6.18
C CYS A 93 7.10 24.86 -6.12
N ASP A 94 6.62 25.32 -7.28
CA ASP A 94 5.50 26.26 -7.35
C ASP A 94 4.21 25.68 -6.75
N TYR A 95 3.97 24.39 -6.96
CA TYR A 95 2.78 23.67 -6.51
C TYR A 95 3.12 22.33 -5.87
N LEU A 96 2.43 22.04 -4.76
CA LEU A 96 2.38 20.74 -4.11
C LEU A 96 0.97 20.16 -4.29
N ILE A 97 0.85 18.95 -4.81
CA ILE A 97 -0.44 18.25 -4.95
C ILE A 97 -0.57 17.20 -3.86
N VAL A 98 -1.62 17.30 -3.05
CA VAL A 98 -1.97 16.31 -2.04
C VAL A 98 -3.22 15.56 -2.48
N LEU A 99 -3.06 14.26 -2.75
CA LEU A 99 -4.17 13.39 -3.14
C LEU A 99 -4.90 12.86 -1.91
N GLY A 100 -6.21 12.86 -1.95
CA GLY A 100 -7.08 12.28 -0.94
C GLY A 100 -6.85 10.77 -0.75
N ALA A 101 -7.37 10.23 0.34
CA ALA A 101 -7.33 8.80 0.62
C ALA A 101 -8.65 8.31 1.23
N GLN A 102 -9.20 8.95 2.22
CA GLN A 102 -10.52 8.72 2.82
C GLN A 102 -10.75 9.71 3.96
N MET A 103 -11.94 10.28 4.03
CA MET A 103 -12.42 10.99 5.22
C MET A 103 -13.27 10.06 6.08
N LYS A 104 -13.03 10.06 7.40
CA LYS A 104 -13.85 9.37 8.39
C LYS A 104 -14.72 10.39 9.14
N PRO A 105 -15.81 9.94 9.82
CA PRO A 105 -16.62 10.86 10.62
C PRO A 105 -15.81 11.63 11.68
N ASP A 106 -14.74 11.02 12.19
CA ASP A 106 -13.87 11.60 13.23
C ASP A 106 -12.68 12.39 12.65
N GLY A 107 -12.58 12.54 11.31
CA GLY A 107 -11.49 13.26 10.65
C GLY A 107 -10.78 12.45 9.55
N PRO A 108 -9.62 12.91 9.06
CA PRO A 108 -8.88 12.22 8.02
C PRO A 108 -8.40 10.83 8.48
N SER A 109 -8.42 9.85 7.56
CA SER A 109 -7.86 8.53 7.83
C SER A 109 -6.35 8.64 8.18
N ARG A 110 -5.78 7.64 8.86
CA ARG A 110 -4.35 7.66 9.24
C ARG A 110 -3.44 7.86 8.03
N VAL A 111 -3.78 7.25 6.89
CA VAL A 111 -3.00 7.41 5.65
C VAL A 111 -3.07 8.84 5.16
N LEU A 112 -4.26 9.45 5.20
CA LEU A 112 -4.44 10.84 4.81
C LEU A 112 -3.74 11.80 5.78
N GLN A 113 -3.77 11.52 7.09
CA GLN A 113 -3.02 12.29 8.09
C GLN A 113 -1.53 12.32 7.81
N TYR A 114 -0.90 11.16 7.55
CA TYR A 114 0.53 11.10 7.21
C TYR A 114 0.88 11.92 5.96
N ARG A 115 0.00 11.92 4.94
CA ARG A 115 0.20 12.75 3.75
C ARG A 115 0.09 14.24 4.08
N LEU A 116 -0.88 14.61 4.89
CA LEU A 116 -1.11 16.01 5.30
C LEU A 116 0.00 16.50 6.23
N ASP A 117 0.53 15.65 7.12
CA ASP A 117 1.66 15.99 7.97
C ASP A 117 2.91 16.24 7.12
N ALA A 118 3.22 15.36 6.16
CA ALA A 118 4.34 15.55 5.25
C ALA A 118 4.18 16.80 4.36
N ALA A 119 2.93 17.06 3.89
CA ALA A 119 2.63 18.27 3.14
C ALA A 119 2.79 19.54 3.99
N TYR A 120 2.36 19.50 5.24
CA TYR A 120 2.53 20.59 6.18
C TYR A 120 4.00 20.92 6.42
N ASP A 121 4.82 19.91 6.71
CA ASP A 121 6.25 20.10 6.91
C ASP A 121 6.92 20.72 5.68
N TYR A 122 6.58 20.23 4.49
CA TYR A 122 7.05 20.80 3.23
C TYR A 122 6.62 22.27 3.04
N LEU A 123 5.37 22.61 3.31
CA LEU A 123 4.82 23.96 3.13
C LEU A 123 5.39 24.98 4.14
N VAL A 124 5.81 24.52 5.32
CA VAL A 124 6.50 25.34 6.31
C VAL A 124 7.94 25.64 5.86
N GLU A 125 8.63 24.66 5.27
CA GLU A 125 9.97 24.84 4.72
C GLU A 125 9.98 25.67 3.42
N ASN A 126 8.85 25.68 2.65
CA ASN A 126 8.73 26.34 1.36
C ASN A 126 7.54 27.32 1.36
N PRO A 127 7.69 28.53 1.87
CA PRO A 127 6.58 29.46 2.09
C PRO A 127 5.92 29.97 0.79
N ASP A 128 6.60 29.95 -0.34
CA ASP A 128 6.08 30.42 -1.64
C ASP A 128 5.29 29.32 -2.38
N THR A 129 5.40 28.05 -1.97
CA THR A 129 4.67 26.93 -2.57
C THR A 129 3.18 27.00 -2.27
N LYS A 130 2.35 26.83 -3.29
CA LYS A 130 0.89 26.64 -3.16
C LYS A 130 0.56 25.15 -3.10
N VAL A 131 -0.45 24.78 -2.29
CA VAL A 131 -0.90 23.38 -2.18
C VAL A 131 -2.26 23.21 -2.87
N ILE A 132 -2.36 22.21 -3.72
CA ILE A 132 -3.62 21.74 -4.32
C ILE A 132 -4.04 20.49 -3.57
N VAL A 133 -5.16 20.55 -2.87
CA VAL A 133 -5.76 19.39 -2.19
C VAL A 133 -6.86 18.83 -3.08
N SER A 134 -6.64 17.61 -3.59
CA SER A 134 -7.54 16.99 -4.56
C SER A 134 -8.19 15.74 -3.97
N GLY A 135 -9.52 15.73 -3.95
CA GLY A 135 -10.31 14.60 -3.48
C GLY A 135 -11.81 14.93 -3.46
N GLY A 136 -12.59 14.07 -4.13
CA GLY A 136 -14.05 14.18 -4.17
C GLY A 136 -14.71 13.76 -2.86
N GLN A 137 -16.02 13.65 -2.89
CA GLN A 137 -16.83 13.14 -1.80
C GLN A 137 -17.21 11.69 -2.07
N GLY A 138 -16.78 10.77 -1.20
CA GLY A 138 -17.21 9.38 -1.21
C GLY A 138 -18.68 9.23 -0.79
N ASN A 139 -19.32 8.11 -1.17
CA ASN A 139 -20.73 7.86 -0.85
C ASN A 139 -21.02 7.83 0.66
N ASP A 140 -20.02 7.49 1.46
CA ASP A 140 -20.12 7.36 2.93
C ASP A 140 -19.48 8.54 3.67
N GLU A 141 -19.15 9.63 2.98
CA GLU A 141 -18.45 10.78 3.54
C GLU A 141 -19.38 12.00 3.70
N MET A 142 -19.30 12.68 4.85
CA MET A 142 -20.10 13.88 5.13
C MET A 142 -19.61 15.11 4.38
N ILE A 143 -18.32 15.19 4.10
CA ILE A 143 -17.64 16.28 3.40
C ILE A 143 -16.70 15.71 2.34
N SER A 144 -16.35 16.51 1.33
CA SER A 144 -15.33 16.08 0.36
C SER A 144 -13.97 15.92 1.03
N GLU A 145 -13.16 15.01 0.54
CA GLU A 145 -11.78 14.83 1.04
C GLU A 145 -10.99 16.13 0.92
N ALA A 146 -11.17 16.86 -0.20
CA ALA A 146 -10.53 18.16 -0.42
C ALA A 146 -10.92 19.19 0.65
N GLN A 147 -12.20 19.21 1.08
CA GLN A 147 -12.64 20.09 2.17
C GLN A 147 -11.98 19.71 3.49
N GLY A 148 -11.95 18.41 3.84
CA GLY A 148 -11.31 17.95 5.06
C GLY A 148 -9.80 18.22 5.10
N MET A 149 -9.11 18.07 3.96
CA MET A 149 -7.69 18.40 3.81
C MET A 149 -7.44 19.91 3.96
N TYR A 150 -8.30 20.74 3.36
CA TYR A 150 -8.26 22.19 3.51
C TYR A 150 -8.38 22.61 4.98
N ASP A 151 -9.40 22.10 5.68
CA ASP A 151 -9.64 22.43 7.08
C ASP A 151 -8.47 22.01 7.96
N TYR A 152 -7.86 20.86 7.68
CA TYR A 152 -6.71 20.35 8.40
C TYR A 152 -5.47 21.25 8.25
N LEU A 153 -5.11 21.64 7.02
CA LEU A 153 -3.95 22.50 6.77
C LEU A 153 -4.17 23.93 7.25
N ALA A 154 -5.36 24.50 7.01
CA ALA A 154 -5.71 25.84 7.50
C ALA A 154 -5.76 25.89 9.03
N GLY A 155 -6.25 24.84 9.70
CA GLY A 155 -6.27 24.71 11.16
C GLY A 155 -4.88 24.64 11.79
N ARG A 156 -3.85 24.23 11.01
CA ARG A 156 -2.43 24.22 11.42
C ARG A 156 -1.70 25.51 11.10
N GLY A 157 -2.36 26.49 10.47
CA GLY A 157 -1.78 27.81 10.23
C GLY A 157 -1.24 28.04 8.82
N ILE A 158 -1.49 27.12 7.87
CA ILE A 158 -1.21 27.41 6.46
C ILE A 158 -2.21 28.47 5.95
N GLU A 159 -1.71 29.49 5.28
CA GLU A 159 -2.51 30.58 4.73
C GLU A 159 -3.54 30.04 3.73
N LYS A 160 -4.81 30.47 3.88
CA LYS A 160 -5.92 30.00 3.06
C LYS A 160 -5.75 30.26 1.57
N GLU A 161 -5.07 31.34 1.24
CA GLU A 161 -4.76 31.77 -0.12
C GLU A 161 -3.75 30.84 -0.82
N ARG A 162 -2.98 30.10 -0.03
CA ARG A 162 -2.05 29.09 -0.53
C ARG A 162 -2.70 27.74 -0.78
N ILE A 163 -3.93 27.50 -0.25
CA ILE A 163 -4.60 26.21 -0.35
C ILE A 163 -5.67 26.27 -1.44
N ILE A 164 -5.45 25.54 -2.52
CA ILE A 164 -6.39 25.42 -3.64
C ILE A 164 -7.14 24.10 -3.48
N ARG A 165 -8.47 24.16 -3.48
CA ARG A 165 -9.31 22.95 -3.40
C ARG A 165 -9.72 22.48 -4.78
N GLU A 166 -9.59 21.19 -5.00
CA GLU A 166 -10.13 20.47 -6.14
C GLU A 166 -11.02 19.34 -5.60
N ASP A 167 -12.34 19.53 -5.63
CA ASP A 167 -13.35 18.65 -5.03
C ASP A 167 -14.19 17.86 -6.05
N ARG A 168 -13.86 17.96 -7.34
CA ARG A 168 -14.55 17.26 -8.42
C ARG A 168 -13.93 15.89 -8.75
N SER A 169 -12.68 15.67 -8.40
CA SER A 169 -11.95 14.44 -8.65
C SER A 169 -12.41 13.33 -7.70
N CYS A 170 -13.41 12.55 -8.12
CA CYS A 170 -13.86 11.38 -7.37
C CYS A 170 -12.99 10.14 -7.62
N LEU A 171 -12.28 10.08 -8.75
CA LEU A 171 -11.34 9.01 -9.13
C LEU A 171 -10.15 9.64 -9.84
N LEU A 172 -9.01 8.96 -9.80
CA LEU A 172 -7.78 9.39 -10.48
C LEU A 172 -7.96 9.72 -11.97
N TYR A 173 -9.01 9.18 -12.60
CA TYR A 173 -9.36 9.37 -14.01
C TYR A 173 -10.23 10.59 -14.28
N THR A 174 -10.72 11.31 -13.27
CA THR A 174 -11.59 12.47 -13.41
C THR A 174 -10.89 13.80 -13.14
N SER A 175 -9.59 13.75 -12.84
CA SER A 175 -8.76 14.94 -12.62
C SER A 175 -8.40 15.69 -13.91
N ASP A 176 -8.77 15.15 -15.08
CA ASP A 176 -8.47 15.73 -16.41
C ASP A 176 -9.57 16.66 -16.94
N ALA A 177 -10.54 17.02 -16.12
CA ALA A 177 -11.68 17.85 -16.53
C ALA A 177 -11.51 19.32 -16.13
#